data_410140cd0d853e4f46f517327fa9df1a
#
_entry.id   410140cd0d853e4f46f517327fa9df1a
#
_cell.length_a   1.000
_cell.length_b   1.000
_cell.length_c   1.000
_cell.angle_alpha   90.00
_cell.angle_beta   90.00
_cell.angle_gamma   90.00
#
_symmetry.space_group_name_H-M   'P 1'
#
loop_
_entity.id
_entity.type
_entity.pdbx_description
1 polymer ?
#
loop_
_entity_poly.entity_id
_entity_poly.type
_entity_poly.pdbx_seq_one_letter_code
_entity_poly.pdbx_strand_id
1 'polypeptide(L)'
;MIDNETNLTLLNVNQIVSLLSRAYIKLIKNGTPLKSFPSVMLWGPPGIGKSQGVREIAGNIQAKTGKKVSITDVRLLLFNPVDLRGIPTTNADKTLSVWLKPQIFQMDESEDVINILFLDEITAAPQSVQAAAYQITLDRVIGEHKLPENCIVIAAGNRVTDKSVAYNMPRALANRLLHITVKGDPDSWHDWAVKSGIHRFVTSFLEYNPTALMRSDSPESTLAFPTPRSWEMVSNILTNISENMDAIQPLISGCIGASVTYNFAKWCTLFSNQPSIEDIFAGKKTAVEKSPEMQEALR
;
A
#
# COMPACT_ATOMS: atom_id res chain seq x y z
N MET A 1 14.35 8.01 12.04
CA MET A 1 13.66 7.67 13.30
C MET A 1 13.66 6.15 13.40
N ILE A 2 13.89 5.58 14.57
CA ILE A 2 13.94 4.14 14.80
C ILE A 2 12.63 3.73 15.50
N ASP A 3 12.05 2.63 15.07
CA ASP A 3 10.90 2.00 15.74
C ASP A 3 11.40 1.31 17.00
N ASN A 4 10.94 1.75 18.17
CA ASN A 4 11.40 1.25 19.46
C ASN A 4 11.01 -0.20 19.74
N GLU A 5 9.98 -0.73 19.08
CA GLU A 5 9.53 -2.11 19.25
C GLU A 5 10.34 -3.09 18.41
N THR A 6 10.63 -2.72 17.17
CA THR A 6 11.29 -3.61 16.21
C THR A 6 12.78 -3.32 16.05
N ASN A 7 13.27 -2.20 16.57
CA ASN A 7 14.62 -1.66 16.35
C ASN A 7 14.95 -1.46 14.86
N LEU A 8 13.92 -1.21 14.03
CA LEU A 8 14.05 -0.97 12.60
C LEU A 8 13.92 0.52 12.27
N THR A 9 14.52 0.92 11.16
CA THR A 9 14.35 2.28 10.64
C THR A 9 12.94 2.46 10.09
N LEU A 10 12.25 3.51 10.55
CA LEU A 10 10.94 3.93 10.03
C LEU A 10 11.14 4.72 8.74
N LEU A 11 10.55 4.26 7.65
CA LEU A 11 10.58 4.93 6.36
C LEU A 11 9.14 5.23 5.90
N ASN A 12 8.94 6.37 5.25
CA ASN A 12 7.69 6.64 4.56
C ASN A 12 7.65 5.92 3.19
N VAL A 13 6.48 5.87 2.56
CA VAL A 13 6.28 5.14 1.30
C VAL A 13 7.22 5.67 0.20
N ASN A 14 7.37 7.01 0.06
CA ASN A 14 8.23 7.62 -0.95
C ASN A 14 9.70 7.23 -0.76
N GLN A 15 10.19 7.17 0.48
CA GLN A 15 11.54 6.73 0.80
C GLN A 15 11.76 5.26 0.44
N ILE A 16 10.79 4.40 0.75
CA ILE A 16 10.83 2.96 0.42
C ILE A 16 10.84 2.76 -1.08
N VAL A 17 9.93 3.43 -1.81
CA VAL A 17 9.85 3.40 -3.27
C VAL A 17 11.18 3.83 -3.89
N SER A 18 11.73 4.96 -3.46
CA SER A 18 13.01 5.46 -3.95
C SER A 18 14.17 4.49 -3.67
N LEU A 19 14.25 3.95 -2.45
CA LEU A 19 15.33 3.05 -2.02
C LEU A 19 15.30 1.73 -2.80
N LEU A 20 14.15 1.04 -2.81
CA LEU A 20 14.01 -0.26 -3.46
C LEU A 20 14.08 -0.15 -4.99
N SER A 21 13.48 0.88 -5.59
CA SER A 21 13.60 1.11 -7.03
C SER A 21 15.06 1.27 -7.43
N ARG A 22 15.84 2.10 -6.72
CA ARG A 22 17.27 2.29 -7.00
C ARG A 22 18.07 1.00 -6.87
N ALA A 23 17.78 0.20 -5.83
CA ALA A 23 18.48 -1.07 -5.62
C ALA A 23 18.20 -2.04 -6.78
N TYR A 24 16.93 -2.28 -7.11
CA TYR A 24 16.56 -3.20 -8.19
C TYR A 24 17.01 -2.73 -9.57
N ILE A 25 16.88 -1.43 -9.89
CA ILE A 25 17.35 -0.86 -11.16
C ILE A 25 18.87 -1.05 -11.31
N LYS A 26 19.63 -0.89 -10.21
CA LYS A 26 21.07 -1.11 -10.23
C LYS A 26 21.43 -2.58 -10.50
N LEU A 27 20.74 -3.52 -9.87
CA LEU A 27 20.93 -4.95 -10.11
C LEU A 27 20.63 -5.32 -11.57
N ILE A 28 19.50 -4.85 -12.10
CA ILE A 28 19.07 -5.10 -13.48
C ILE A 28 20.09 -4.55 -14.48
N LYS A 29 20.55 -3.30 -14.30
CA LYS A 29 21.52 -2.68 -15.19
C LYS A 29 22.89 -3.34 -15.15
N ASN A 30 23.27 -3.92 -14.03
CA ASN A 30 24.53 -4.63 -13.86
C ASN A 30 24.44 -6.11 -14.29
N GLY A 31 23.29 -6.60 -14.74
CA GLY A 31 23.08 -8.03 -15.03
C GLY A 31 23.21 -8.93 -13.81
N THR A 32 23.07 -8.36 -12.60
CA THR A 32 23.15 -9.16 -11.36
C THR A 32 21.82 -9.88 -11.13
N PRO A 33 21.84 -11.19 -10.82
CA PRO A 33 20.61 -11.95 -10.56
C PRO A 33 19.78 -11.32 -9.45
N LEU A 34 18.46 -11.11 -9.68
CA LEU A 34 17.57 -10.48 -8.70
C LEU A 34 17.44 -11.28 -7.40
N LYS A 35 17.66 -12.59 -7.46
CA LYS A 35 17.70 -13.46 -6.29
C LYS A 35 18.86 -13.16 -5.32
N SER A 36 19.90 -12.44 -5.76
CA SER A 36 21.00 -12.01 -4.88
C SER A 36 20.58 -10.94 -3.88
N PHE A 37 19.47 -10.25 -4.14
CA PHE A 37 18.86 -9.33 -3.18
C PHE A 37 17.85 -10.09 -2.31
N PRO A 38 17.91 -9.93 -0.98
CA PRO A 38 16.98 -10.64 -0.09
C PRO A 38 15.52 -10.26 -0.37
N SER A 39 14.61 -11.20 -0.12
CA SER A 39 13.18 -10.90 -0.14
C SER A 39 12.86 -9.83 0.90
N VAL A 40 12.01 -8.87 0.54
CA VAL A 40 11.68 -7.72 1.39
C VAL A 40 10.40 -7.99 2.15
N MET A 41 10.37 -7.64 3.44
CA MET A 41 9.17 -7.66 4.28
C MET A 41 8.81 -6.23 4.70
N LEU A 42 7.65 -5.76 4.25
CA LEU A 42 7.09 -4.46 4.59
C LEU A 42 6.12 -4.57 5.77
N TRP A 43 6.46 -3.94 6.89
CA TRP A 43 5.63 -3.91 8.09
C TRP A 43 4.86 -2.60 8.20
N GLY A 44 3.60 -2.65 8.60
CA GLY A 44 2.83 -1.45 8.92
C GLY A 44 1.33 -1.68 8.84
N PRO A 45 0.54 -0.77 9.42
CA PRO A 45 -0.91 -0.93 9.52
C PRO A 45 -1.62 -1.01 8.16
N PRO A 46 -2.85 -1.52 8.12
CA PRO A 46 -3.66 -1.54 6.91
C PRO A 46 -3.88 -0.13 6.35
N GLY A 47 -3.93 -0.02 5.03
CA GLY A 47 -4.23 1.26 4.36
C GLY A 47 -3.10 2.29 4.30
N ILE A 48 -1.90 2.00 4.85
CA ILE A 48 -0.75 2.92 4.89
C ILE A 48 -0.05 3.11 3.52
N GLY A 49 -0.44 2.36 2.49
CA GLY A 49 0.13 2.49 1.14
C GLY A 49 1.16 1.41 0.76
N LYS A 50 1.31 0.30 1.50
CA LYS A 50 2.28 -0.77 1.18
C LYS A 50 2.12 -1.30 -0.25
N SER A 51 0.91 -1.71 -0.63
CA SER A 51 0.62 -2.27 -1.96
C SER A 51 0.75 -1.22 -3.06
N GLN A 52 0.42 0.04 -2.78
CA GLN A 52 0.63 1.16 -3.71
C GLN A 52 2.13 1.41 -3.94
N GLY A 53 2.94 1.38 -2.88
CA GLY A 53 4.40 1.50 -3.00
C GLY A 53 5.01 0.43 -3.90
N VAL A 54 4.50 -0.82 -3.85
CA VAL A 54 4.97 -1.90 -4.75
C VAL A 54 4.64 -1.59 -6.22
N ARG A 55 3.45 -1.04 -6.50
CA ARG A 55 3.08 -0.61 -7.87
C ARG A 55 3.97 0.52 -8.37
N GLU A 56 4.31 1.48 -7.52
CA GLU A 56 5.22 2.58 -7.88
C GLU A 56 6.65 2.08 -8.11
N ILE A 57 7.14 1.12 -7.32
CA ILE A 57 8.44 0.46 -7.57
C ILE A 57 8.43 -0.18 -8.96
N ALA A 58 7.37 -0.91 -9.32
CA ALA A 58 7.22 -1.52 -10.64
C ALA A 58 7.27 -0.47 -11.77
N GLY A 59 6.50 0.61 -11.63
CA GLY A 59 6.50 1.71 -12.60
C GLY A 59 7.88 2.35 -12.75
N ASN A 60 8.59 2.59 -11.66
CA ASN A 60 9.94 3.14 -11.69
C ASN A 60 10.96 2.20 -12.36
N ILE A 61 10.88 0.89 -12.09
CA ILE A 61 11.72 -0.11 -12.75
C ILE A 61 11.44 -0.09 -14.27
N GLN A 62 10.18 -0.17 -14.66
CA GLN A 62 9.79 -0.14 -16.08
C GLN A 62 10.29 1.12 -16.78
N ALA A 63 10.05 2.30 -16.20
CA ALA A 63 10.45 3.58 -16.78
C ALA A 63 11.98 3.75 -16.91
N LYS A 64 12.78 3.18 -15.99
CA LYS A 64 14.23 3.37 -15.95
C LYS A 64 15.03 2.25 -16.62
N THR A 65 14.43 1.10 -16.87
CA THR A 65 15.10 -0.06 -17.51
C THR A 65 14.58 -0.36 -18.89
N GLY A 66 13.38 0.14 -19.26
CA GLY A 66 12.69 -0.20 -20.50
C GLY A 66 12.09 -1.61 -20.53
N LYS A 67 12.31 -2.41 -19.47
CA LYS A 67 11.76 -3.77 -19.35
C LYS A 67 10.29 -3.73 -18.92
N LYS A 68 9.47 -4.65 -19.43
CA LYS A 68 8.11 -4.85 -18.94
C LYS A 68 8.14 -5.35 -17.49
N VAL A 69 7.30 -4.80 -16.62
CA VAL A 69 7.17 -5.28 -15.24
C VAL A 69 5.80 -5.89 -15.04
N SER A 70 5.77 -7.15 -14.59
CA SER A 70 4.55 -7.88 -14.25
C SER A 70 4.45 -8.06 -12.73
N ILE A 71 3.32 -7.70 -12.13
CA ILE A 71 3.07 -7.88 -10.70
C ILE A 71 2.08 -9.03 -10.53
N THR A 72 2.49 -10.06 -9.77
CA THR A 72 1.61 -11.10 -9.26
C THR A 72 1.26 -10.75 -7.81
N ASP A 73 0.05 -10.25 -7.59
CA ASP A 73 -0.47 -9.83 -6.28
C ASP A 73 -1.22 -11.01 -5.64
N VAL A 74 -0.68 -11.55 -4.55
CA VAL A 74 -1.20 -12.72 -3.84
C VAL A 74 -1.60 -12.31 -2.43
N ARG A 75 -2.92 -12.22 -2.19
CA ARG A 75 -3.47 -11.95 -0.86
C ARG A 75 -3.59 -13.25 -0.07
N LEU A 76 -2.60 -13.53 0.74
CA LEU A 76 -2.44 -14.82 1.42
C LEU A 76 -3.59 -15.18 2.36
N LEU A 77 -4.33 -14.19 2.87
CA LEU A 77 -5.52 -14.43 3.70
C LEU A 77 -6.62 -15.22 2.95
N LEU A 78 -6.66 -15.13 1.62
CA LEU A 78 -7.66 -15.78 0.77
C LEU A 78 -7.23 -17.17 0.27
N PHE A 79 -6.03 -17.63 0.65
CA PHE A 79 -5.41 -18.84 0.11
C PHE A 79 -5.42 -19.99 1.10
N ASN A 80 -5.49 -21.20 0.57
CA ASN A 80 -5.18 -22.43 1.27
C ASN A 80 -3.75 -22.89 0.92
N PRO A 81 -3.11 -23.77 1.72
CA PRO A 81 -1.76 -24.25 1.40
C PRO A 81 -1.64 -24.93 0.01
N VAL A 82 -2.72 -25.56 -0.47
CA VAL A 82 -2.76 -26.20 -1.78
C VAL A 82 -2.69 -25.15 -2.91
N ASP A 83 -3.31 -24.00 -2.72
CA ASP A 83 -3.29 -22.92 -3.72
C ASP A 83 -1.87 -22.35 -3.91
N LEU A 84 -1.01 -22.48 -2.88
CA LEU A 84 0.39 -22.06 -2.95
C LEU A 84 1.33 -23.18 -3.42
N ARG A 85 1.09 -24.42 -3.01
CA ARG A 85 1.97 -25.54 -3.35
C ARG A 85 1.63 -26.21 -4.66
N GLY A 86 0.39 -26.09 -5.09
CA GLY A 86 -0.19 -26.83 -6.20
C GLY A 86 -0.85 -28.14 -5.77
N ILE A 87 -1.29 -28.91 -6.75
CA ILE A 87 -2.01 -30.16 -6.53
C ILE A 87 -1.07 -31.33 -6.85
N PRO A 88 -0.91 -32.31 -5.95
CA PRO A 88 -0.12 -33.50 -6.26
C PRO A 88 -0.88 -34.35 -7.31
N THR A 89 -0.16 -34.82 -8.30
CA THR A 89 -0.63 -35.75 -9.31
C THR A 89 0.42 -36.83 -9.52
N THR A 90 0.10 -37.85 -10.31
CA THR A 90 1.10 -38.86 -10.71
C THR A 90 1.80 -38.44 -11.99
N ASN A 91 3.11 -38.77 -12.10
CA ASN A 91 3.79 -38.69 -13.39
C ASN A 91 3.17 -39.67 -14.41
N ALA A 92 3.59 -39.57 -15.69
CA ALA A 92 3.05 -40.42 -16.77
C ALA A 92 3.14 -41.91 -16.46
N ASP A 93 4.22 -42.37 -15.87
CA ASP A 93 4.49 -43.78 -15.53
C ASP A 93 3.85 -44.22 -14.22
N LYS A 94 3.16 -43.32 -13.50
CA LYS A 94 2.52 -43.58 -12.21
C LYS A 94 3.46 -44.08 -11.11
N THR A 95 4.73 -43.75 -11.22
CA THR A 95 5.78 -44.18 -10.26
C THR A 95 6.10 -43.14 -9.21
N LEU A 96 5.81 -41.85 -9.49
CA LEU A 96 6.11 -40.72 -8.64
C LEU A 96 4.93 -39.81 -8.47
N SER A 97 4.82 -39.17 -7.31
CA SER A 97 3.94 -38.01 -7.12
C SER A 97 4.71 -36.77 -7.55
N VAL A 98 4.09 -35.95 -8.41
CA VAL A 98 4.59 -34.65 -8.89
C VAL A 98 3.57 -33.57 -8.59
N TRP A 99 4.01 -32.33 -8.44
CA TRP A 99 3.11 -31.22 -8.12
C TRP A 99 2.82 -30.39 -9.38
N LEU A 100 1.54 -30.14 -9.65
CA LEU A 100 1.13 -29.20 -10.69
C LEU A 100 1.33 -27.77 -10.17
N LYS A 101 2.06 -26.97 -10.92
CA LYS A 101 2.29 -25.55 -10.59
C LYS A 101 0.98 -24.76 -10.66
N PRO A 102 0.59 -24.01 -9.64
CA PRO A 102 -0.59 -23.14 -9.72
C PRO A 102 -0.42 -22.08 -10.80
N GLN A 103 -1.48 -21.83 -11.56
CA GLN A 103 -1.46 -20.89 -12.69
C GLN A 103 -1.04 -19.47 -12.28
N ILE A 104 -1.42 -19.00 -11.08
CA ILE A 104 -1.06 -17.68 -10.57
C ILE A 104 0.46 -17.45 -10.51
N PHE A 105 1.25 -18.50 -10.42
CA PHE A 105 2.71 -18.43 -10.39
C PHE A 105 3.36 -18.73 -11.75
N GLN A 106 2.57 -18.80 -12.82
CA GLN A 106 3.11 -18.88 -14.16
C GLN A 106 3.61 -17.51 -14.58
N MET A 107 4.93 -17.32 -14.46
CA MET A 107 5.62 -16.06 -14.73
C MET A 107 6.36 -16.14 -16.06
N ASP A 108 6.52 -14.99 -16.70
CA ASP A 108 7.29 -14.85 -17.94
C ASP A 108 8.79 -14.83 -17.61
N GLU A 109 9.54 -15.78 -18.15
CA GLU A 109 10.98 -15.94 -17.89
C GLU A 109 11.87 -15.20 -18.91
N SER A 110 11.26 -14.46 -19.85
CA SER A 110 12.00 -13.71 -20.88
C SER A 110 12.86 -12.61 -20.26
N GLU A 111 14.00 -12.32 -20.90
CA GLU A 111 14.94 -11.32 -20.43
C GLU A 111 14.37 -9.89 -20.38
N ASP A 112 13.35 -9.61 -21.21
CA ASP A 112 12.70 -8.29 -21.30
C ASP A 112 11.62 -8.08 -20.24
N VAL A 113 11.35 -9.08 -19.40
CA VAL A 113 10.35 -9.02 -18.34
C VAL A 113 11.00 -9.09 -16.97
N ILE A 114 10.50 -8.28 -16.05
CA ILE A 114 10.76 -8.39 -14.60
C ILE A 114 9.47 -8.78 -13.92
N ASN A 115 9.50 -9.85 -13.16
CA ASN A 115 8.37 -10.26 -12.33
C ASN A 115 8.51 -9.72 -10.92
N ILE A 116 7.41 -9.23 -10.34
CA ILE A 116 7.31 -8.90 -8.92
C ILE A 116 6.25 -9.82 -8.32
N LEU A 117 6.67 -10.72 -7.45
CA LEU A 117 5.76 -11.50 -6.62
C LEU A 117 5.51 -10.73 -5.32
N PHE A 118 4.28 -10.24 -5.17
CA PHE A 118 3.85 -9.51 -4.00
C PHE A 118 2.94 -10.39 -3.13
N LEU A 119 3.42 -10.75 -1.94
CA LEU A 119 2.71 -11.59 -0.96
C LEU A 119 2.09 -10.68 0.10
N ASP A 120 0.84 -10.26 -0.09
CA ASP A 120 0.17 -9.35 0.83
C ASP A 120 -0.53 -10.10 1.97
N GLU A 121 -0.65 -9.43 3.12
CA GLU A 121 -1.32 -9.92 4.33
C GLU A 121 -0.71 -11.22 4.90
N ILE A 122 0.61 -11.42 4.73
CA ILE A 122 1.29 -12.67 5.13
C ILE A 122 1.10 -12.99 6.62
N THR A 123 1.04 -11.98 7.48
CA THR A 123 0.89 -12.17 8.94
C THR A 123 -0.54 -12.45 9.37
N ALA A 124 -1.53 -12.12 8.55
CA ALA A 124 -2.95 -12.39 8.82
C ALA A 124 -3.39 -13.78 8.32
N ALA A 125 -2.61 -14.41 7.44
CA ALA A 125 -2.92 -15.72 6.88
C ALA A 125 -2.83 -16.83 7.94
N PRO A 126 -3.58 -17.94 7.78
CA PRO A 126 -3.43 -19.13 8.63
C PRO A 126 -1.98 -19.62 8.67
N GLN A 127 -1.53 -20.17 9.79
CA GLN A 127 -0.12 -20.59 9.97
C GLN A 127 0.38 -21.59 8.91
N SER A 128 -0.49 -22.47 8.42
CA SER A 128 -0.16 -23.41 7.34
C SER A 128 0.11 -22.72 5.99
N VAL A 129 -0.61 -21.64 5.71
CA VAL A 129 -0.39 -20.78 4.54
C VAL A 129 0.88 -19.96 4.71
N GLN A 130 1.08 -19.39 5.90
CA GLN A 130 2.32 -18.67 6.21
C GLN A 130 3.55 -19.55 6.00
N ALA A 131 3.55 -20.81 6.46
CA ALA A 131 4.67 -21.72 6.27
C ALA A 131 5.03 -21.92 4.79
N ALA A 132 4.03 -22.07 3.91
CA ALA A 132 4.23 -22.17 2.47
C ALA A 132 4.75 -20.85 1.87
N ALA A 133 4.18 -19.71 2.29
CA ALA A 133 4.61 -18.38 1.84
C ALA A 133 6.05 -18.07 2.26
N TYR A 134 6.45 -18.48 3.45
CA TYR A 134 7.85 -18.34 3.90
C TYR A 134 8.81 -19.16 3.04
N GLN A 135 8.45 -20.37 2.64
CA GLN A 135 9.27 -21.14 1.70
C GLN A 135 9.47 -20.37 0.38
N ILE A 136 8.42 -19.74 -0.13
CA ILE A 136 8.49 -18.90 -1.33
C ILE A 136 9.44 -17.71 -1.13
N THR A 137 9.34 -17.03 0.01
CA THR A 137 10.21 -15.87 0.29
C THR A 137 11.67 -16.22 0.51
N LEU A 138 11.96 -17.39 1.09
CA LEU A 138 13.30 -17.78 1.49
C LEU A 138 14.01 -18.60 0.41
N ASP A 139 13.35 -19.66 -0.03
CA ASP A 139 13.95 -20.66 -0.94
C ASP A 139 13.64 -20.35 -2.40
N ARG A 140 12.71 -19.38 -2.64
CA ARG A 140 12.20 -19.02 -3.97
C ARG A 140 11.65 -20.23 -4.71
N VAL A 141 10.90 -21.07 -3.99
CA VAL A 141 10.31 -22.30 -4.50
C VAL A 141 8.82 -22.34 -4.15
N ILE A 142 8.03 -22.75 -5.12
CA ILE A 142 6.57 -22.98 -5.01
C ILE A 142 6.36 -24.48 -5.19
N GLY A 143 6.03 -25.20 -4.11
CA GLY A 143 6.05 -26.65 -4.15
C GLY A 143 7.41 -27.19 -4.56
N GLU A 144 7.52 -27.73 -5.78
CA GLU A 144 8.77 -28.22 -6.37
C GLU A 144 9.34 -27.25 -7.43
N HIS A 145 8.63 -26.17 -7.74
CA HIS A 145 8.96 -25.26 -8.85
C HIS A 145 9.73 -24.03 -8.36
N LYS A 146 10.90 -23.79 -8.93
CA LYS A 146 11.68 -22.58 -8.65
C LYS A 146 11.02 -21.36 -9.27
N LEU A 147 11.08 -20.21 -8.56
CA LEU A 147 10.76 -18.92 -9.14
C LEU A 147 11.81 -18.54 -10.20
N PRO A 148 11.39 -17.81 -11.25
CA PRO A 148 12.32 -17.29 -12.25
C PRO A 148 13.43 -16.41 -11.66
N GLU A 149 14.58 -16.39 -12.33
CA GLU A 149 15.73 -15.55 -11.94
C GLU A 149 15.41 -14.04 -12.04
N ASN A 150 14.47 -13.66 -12.93
CA ASN A 150 13.98 -12.28 -13.13
C ASN A 150 12.84 -11.93 -12.18
N CYS A 151 12.64 -12.65 -11.06
CA CYS A 151 11.58 -12.41 -10.10
C CYS A 151 12.10 -11.67 -8.86
N ILE A 152 11.44 -10.59 -8.48
CA ILE A 152 11.56 -9.87 -7.19
C ILE A 152 10.48 -10.40 -6.26
N VAL A 153 10.81 -10.64 -4.99
CA VAL A 153 9.83 -11.06 -3.98
C VAL A 153 9.72 -9.99 -2.90
N ILE A 154 8.51 -9.48 -2.72
CA ILE A 154 8.14 -8.51 -1.68
C ILE A 154 6.96 -9.09 -0.91
N ALA A 155 7.05 -9.14 0.40
CA ALA A 155 5.96 -9.51 1.29
C ALA A 155 5.49 -8.29 2.08
N ALA A 156 4.23 -8.27 2.48
CA ALA A 156 3.70 -7.26 3.37
C ALA A 156 2.85 -7.90 4.47
N GLY A 157 2.88 -7.30 5.64
CA GLY A 157 2.10 -7.75 6.79
C GLY A 157 1.91 -6.64 7.81
N ASN A 158 0.96 -6.86 8.71
CA ASN A 158 0.72 -5.99 9.82
C ASN A 158 1.46 -6.52 11.06
N ARG A 159 1.81 -5.63 11.97
CA ARG A 159 2.35 -6.01 13.28
C ARG A 159 1.20 -6.38 14.23
N VAL A 160 1.49 -7.14 15.25
CA VAL A 160 0.50 -7.43 16.32
C VAL A 160 0.02 -6.13 16.98
N THR A 161 0.90 -5.14 17.10
CA THR A 161 0.62 -3.82 17.65
C THR A 161 -0.22 -2.92 16.74
N ASP A 162 -0.37 -3.27 15.46
CA ASP A 162 -1.20 -2.51 14.51
C ASP A 162 -2.72 -2.74 14.70
N LYS A 163 -3.15 -3.40 15.79
CA LYS A 163 -4.56 -3.72 16.12
C LYS A 163 -5.30 -4.44 14.99
N SER A 164 -4.59 -5.27 14.26
CA SER A 164 -5.12 -6.09 13.18
C SER A 164 -4.79 -7.56 13.44
N VAL A 165 -5.54 -8.47 12.84
CA VAL A 165 -5.22 -9.90 12.93
C VAL A 165 -3.82 -10.12 12.38
N ALA A 166 -2.90 -10.51 13.26
CA ALA A 166 -1.52 -10.80 12.90
C ALA A 166 -0.94 -11.88 13.81
N TYR A 167 -0.24 -12.84 13.22
CA TYR A 167 0.52 -13.84 13.94
C TYR A 167 1.99 -13.45 13.97
N ASN A 168 2.66 -13.81 15.06
CA ASN A 168 4.10 -13.58 15.20
C ASN A 168 4.89 -14.38 14.17
N MET A 169 5.81 -13.73 13.48
CA MET A 169 6.75 -14.40 12.58
C MET A 169 7.79 -15.19 13.40
N PRO A 170 8.03 -16.46 13.10
CA PRO A 170 9.10 -17.23 13.74
C PRO A 170 10.49 -16.58 13.53
N ARG A 171 11.28 -16.51 14.59
CA ARG A 171 12.60 -15.84 14.57
C ARG A 171 13.55 -16.37 13.49
N ALA A 172 13.51 -17.67 13.24
CA ALA A 172 14.33 -18.30 12.20
C ALA A 172 14.01 -17.79 10.80
N LEU A 173 12.75 -17.38 10.56
CA LEU A 173 12.31 -16.82 9.30
C LEU A 173 12.61 -15.32 9.22
N ALA A 174 12.40 -14.61 10.31
CA ALA A 174 12.67 -13.17 10.37
C ALA A 174 14.12 -12.86 9.96
N ASN A 175 15.09 -13.64 10.41
CA ASN A 175 16.51 -13.40 10.13
C ASN A 175 16.92 -13.60 8.65
N ARG A 176 16.00 -14.04 7.78
CA ARG A 176 16.27 -14.30 6.35
C ARG A 176 15.63 -13.28 5.41
N LEU A 177 14.90 -12.31 5.96
CA LEU A 177 14.21 -11.26 5.22
C LEU A 177 14.84 -9.90 5.49
N LEU A 178 14.74 -9.00 4.52
CA LEU A 178 15.04 -7.60 4.73
C LEU A 178 13.80 -6.91 5.25
N HIS A 179 13.80 -6.47 6.49
CA HIS A 179 12.65 -5.86 7.13
C HIS A 179 12.67 -4.34 6.99
N ILE A 180 11.53 -3.77 6.59
CA ILE A 180 11.30 -2.32 6.51
C ILE A 180 10.00 -2.01 7.22
N THR A 181 10.02 -1.05 8.16
CA THR A 181 8.81 -0.54 8.81
C THR A 181 8.31 0.70 8.09
N VAL A 182 7.07 0.62 7.62
CA VAL A 182 6.39 1.72 6.93
C VAL A 182 5.73 2.63 7.97
N LYS A 183 6.07 3.91 7.94
CA LYS A 183 5.37 4.93 8.73
C LYS A 183 4.39 5.72 7.87
N GLY A 184 3.26 6.10 8.46
CA GLY A 184 2.39 7.12 7.89
C GLY A 184 3.11 8.46 7.82
N ASP A 185 2.95 9.16 6.72
CA ASP A 185 3.57 10.45 6.48
C ASP A 185 2.60 11.31 5.66
N PRO A 186 1.96 12.31 6.29
CA PRO A 186 0.97 13.16 5.62
C PRO A 186 1.54 13.87 4.38
N ASP A 187 2.77 14.35 4.44
CA ASP A 187 3.41 15.06 3.33
C ASP A 187 3.60 14.14 2.11
N SER A 188 4.13 12.92 2.35
CA SER A 188 4.28 11.92 1.30
C SER A 188 2.94 11.50 0.70
N TRP A 189 1.90 11.40 1.54
CA TRP A 189 0.56 11.09 1.07
C TRP A 189 -0.01 12.24 0.23
N HIS A 190 0.18 13.50 0.66
CA HIS A 190 -0.29 14.68 -0.07
C HIS A 190 0.35 14.76 -1.46
N ASP A 191 1.67 14.57 -1.57
CA ASP A 191 2.37 14.54 -2.86
C ASP A 191 1.80 13.48 -3.82
N TRP A 192 1.50 12.31 -3.28
CA TRP A 192 0.87 11.24 -4.05
C TRP A 192 -0.57 11.59 -4.42
N ALA A 193 -1.34 12.12 -3.50
CA ALA A 193 -2.75 12.45 -3.67
C ALA A 193 -2.96 13.46 -4.79
N VAL A 194 -2.14 14.51 -4.85
CA VAL A 194 -2.17 15.52 -5.91
C VAL A 194 -1.86 14.89 -7.27
N LYS A 195 -0.82 14.07 -7.36
CA LYS A 195 -0.45 13.37 -8.61
C LYS A 195 -1.49 12.36 -9.07
N SER A 196 -2.20 11.74 -8.13
CA SER A 196 -3.24 10.74 -8.38
C SER A 196 -4.63 11.33 -8.63
N GLY A 197 -4.77 12.66 -8.60
CA GLY A 197 -6.06 13.33 -8.86
C GLY A 197 -7.08 13.18 -7.74
N ILE A 198 -6.62 13.03 -6.49
CA ILE A 198 -7.51 13.04 -5.32
C ILE A 198 -8.25 14.38 -5.25
N HIS A 199 -9.53 14.34 -4.96
CA HIS A 199 -10.40 15.51 -4.96
C HIS A 199 -9.86 16.63 -4.05
N ARG A 200 -9.87 17.89 -4.57
CA ARG A 200 -9.28 19.06 -3.90
C ARG A 200 -9.79 19.30 -2.47
N PHE A 201 -11.03 18.98 -2.17
CA PHE A 201 -11.55 19.12 -0.80
C PHE A 201 -10.85 18.19 0.18
N VAL A 202 -10.49 16.98 -0.27
CA VAL A 202 -9.78 16.02 0.57
C VAL A 202 -8.33 16.46 0.78
N THR A 203 -7.63 16.85 -0.30
CA THR A 203 -6.22 17.27 -0.18
C THR A 203 -6.09 18.53 0.67
N SER A 204 -6.92 19.56 0.44
CA SER A 204 -6.88 20.79 1.24
C SER A 204 -7.28 20.59 2.70
N PHE A 205 -8.26 19.73 2.99
CA PHE A 205 -8.63 19.42 4.37
C PHE A 205 -7.49 18.71 5.12
N LEU A 206 -6.82 17.76 4.48
CA LEU A 206 -5.72 17.03 5.09
C LEU A 206 -4.42 17.82 5.16
N GLU A 207 -4.24 18.82 4.33
CA GLU A 207 -3.19 19.82 4.49
C GLU A 207 -3.42 20.70 5.72
N TYR A 208 -4.66 21.16 5.93
CA TYR A 208 -5.08 21.90 7.11
C TYR A 208 -5.05 21.05 8.39
N ASN A 209 -5.50 19.79 8.32
CA ASN A 209 -5.56 18.88 9.45
C ASN A 209 -4.87 17.53 9.15
N PRO A 210 -3.53 17.48 9.14
CA PRO A 210 -2.76 16.27 8.80
C PRO A 210 -3.05 15.09 9.73
N THR A 211 -3.46 15.36 10.98
CA THR A 211 -3.80 14.31 11.95
C THR A 211 -5.07 13.53 11.60
N ALA A 212 -5.90 14.09 10.72
CA ALA A 212 -7.10 13.42 10.22
C ALA A 212 -6.80 12.40 9.11
N LEU A 213 -5.57 12.34 8.58
CA LEU A 213 -5.22 11.35 7.55
C LEU A 213 -5.34 9.93 8.08
N MET A 214 -4.89 9.70 9.31
CA MET A 214 -4.89 8.38 9.93
C MET A 214 -5.04 8.49 11.44
N ARG A 215 -6.02 7.77 12.00
CA ARG A 215 -6.21 7.65 13.46
C ARG A 215 -5.96 6.22 13.89
N SER A 216 -4.91 6.04 14.68
CA SER A 216 -4.54 4.76 15.30
C SER A 216 -5.26 4.50 16.64
N ASP A 217 -5.86 5.53 17.21
CA ASP A 217 -6.53 5.54 18.52
C ASP A 217 -8.01 5.15 18.47
N SER A 218 -8.55 4.88 17.28
CA SER A 218 -9.94 4.43 17.14
C SER A 218 -10.17 3.12 17.89
N PRO A 219 -11.28 2.99 18.65
CA PRO A 219 -11.64 1.72 19.27
C PRO A 219 -11.73 0.58 18.26
N GLU A 220 -11.38 -0.64 18.65
CA GLU A 220 -11.45 -1.83 17.77
C GLU A 220 -12.86 -2.10 17.21
N SER A 221 -13.90 -1.65 17.94
CA SER A 221 -15.30 -1.75 17.51
C SER A 221 -15.71 -0.74 16.45
N THR A 222 -14.83 0.23 16.10
CA THR A 222 -15.14 1.28 15.14
C THR A 222 -14.99 0.73 13.72
N LEU A 223 -16.10 0.68 12.95
CA LEU A 223 -16.12 0.16 11.58
C LEU A 223 -15.61 1.16 10.54
N ALA A 224 -15.81 2.47 10.77
CA ALA A 224 -15.42 3.53 9.86
C ALA A 224 -14.43 4.48 10.55
N PHE A 225 -13.21 4.58 10.03
CA PHE A 225 -12.16 5.42 10.58
C PHE A 225 -11.21 5.95 9.48
N PRO A 226 -10.58 7.11 9.70
CA PRO A 226 -9.70 7.71 8.70
C PRO A 226 -8.46 6.87 8.44
N THR A 227 -8.19 6.63 7.17
CA THR A 227 -6.98 6.03 6.62
C THR A 227 -6.72 6.63 5.23
N PRO A 228 -5.51 6.58 4.69
CA PRO A 228 -5.26 6.92 3.28
C PRO A 228 -6.26 6.31 2.30
N ARG A 229 -6.61 5.03 2.47
CA ARG A 229 -7.60 4.32 1.64
C ARG A 229 -9.03 4.88 1.81
N SER A 230 -9.47 5.15 3.03
CA SER A 230 -10.82 5.68 3.25
C SER A 230 -10.97 7.11 2.72
N TRP A 231 -9.91 7.90 2.71
CA TRP A 231 -9.89 9.21 2.06
C TRP A 231 -9.93 9.14 0.53
N GLU A 232 -9.32 8.11 -0.07
CA GLU A 232 -9.50 7.82 -1.51
C GLU A 232 -10.96 7.46 -1.83
N MET A 233 -11.63 6.70 -0.97
CA MET A 233 -13.08 6.41 -1.11
C MET A 233 -13.91 7.70 -1.03
N VAL A 234 -13.61 8.60 -0.09
CA VAL A 234 -14.27 9.92 0.01
C VAL A 234 -14.04 10.74 -1.26
N SER A 235 -12.81 10.76 -1.78
CA SER A 235 -12.50 11.43 -3.06
C SER A 235 -13.34 10.88 -4.21
N ASN A 236 -13.50 9.58 -4.31
CA ASN A 236 -14.31 8.94 -5.34
C ASN A 236 -15.81 9.31 -5.20
N ILE A 237 -16.32 9.40 -3.98
CA ILE A 237 -17.70 9.86 -3.73
C ILE A 237 -17.87 11.28 -4.22
N LEU A 238 -16.98 12.20 -3.84
CA LEU A 238 -17.01 13.60 -4.23
C LEU A 238 -16.88 13.81 -5.74
N THR A 239 -16.11 12.99 -6.42
CA THR A 239 -15.86 13.09 -7.85
C THR A 239 -17.03 12.56 -8.68
N ASN A 240 -17.67 11.48 -8.23
CA ASN A 240 -18.63 10.74 -9.04
C ASN A 240 -20.10 11.03 -8.66
N ILE A 241 -20.35 11.62 -7.49
CA ILE A 241 -21.70 11.92 -7.03
C ILE A 241 -21.87 13.44 -7.00
N SER A 242 -22.59 13.97 -8.00
CA SER A 242 -22.85 15.40 -8.16
C SER A 242 -24.02 15.86 -7.26
N GLU A 243 -23.90 15.67 -5.96
CA GLU A 243 -24.88 16.06 -4.95
C GLU A 243 -24.28 17.09 -3.99
N ASN A 244 -25.15 17.78 -3.24
CA ASN A 244 -24.67 18.68 -2.20
C ASN A 244 -24.07 17.89 -1.02
N MET A 245 -23.21 18.54 -0.22
CA MET A 245 -22.50 17.92 0.90
C MET A 245 -23.45 17.26 1.90
N ASP A 246 -24.58 17.86 2.18
CA ASP A 246 -25.54 17.33 3.18
C ASP A 246 -26.13 15.98 2.73
N ALA A 247 -26.38 15.84 1.41
CA ALA A 247 -26.93 14.60 0.85
C ALA A 247 -25.92 13.45 0.88
N ILE A 248 -24.62 13.73 0.66
CA ILE A 248 -23.56 12.71 0.60
C ILE A 248 -22.87 12.46 1.95
N GLN A 249 -23.10 13.31 2.95
CA GLN A 249 -22.50 13.21 4.28
C GLN A 249 -22.66 11.82 4.92
N PRO A 250 -23.80 11.10 4.82
CA PRO A 250 -23.93 9.75 5.34
C PRO A 250 -22.97 8.75 4.66
N LEU A 251 -22.73 8.88 3.36
CA LEU A 251 -21.77 8.03 2.61
C LEU A 251 -20.34 8.29 3.07
N ILE A 252 -19.97 9.56 3.22
CA ILE A 252 -18.65 9.96 3.74
C ILE A 252 -18.46 9.45 5.17
N SER A 253 -19.50 9.56 6.01
CA SER A 253 -19.47 9.04 7.38
C SER A 253 -19.25 7.54 7.45
N GLY A 254 -19.76 6.78 6.48
CA GLY A 254 -19.51 5.36 6.34
C GLY A 254 -18.05 5.04 5.99
N CYS A 255 -17.26 6.01 5.49
CA CYS A 255 -15.85 5.83 5.15
C CYS A 255 -14.90 6.24 6.29
N ILE A 256 -15.11 7.42 6.88
CA ILE A 256 -14.15 8.06 7.81
C ILE A 256 -14.71 8.29 9.22
N GLY A 257 -15.94 7.88 9.48
CA GLY A 257 -16.62 8.05 10.77
C GLY A 257 -17.26 9.41 10.94
N ALA A 258 -18.31 9.47 11.77
CA ALA A 258 -19.18 10.64 11.91
C ALA A 258 -18.44 11.91 12.41
N SER A 259 -17.56 11.77 13.38
CA SER A 259 -16.83 12.89 13.99
C SER A 259 -15.92 13.59 12.96
N VAL A 260 -15.17 12.81 12.17
CA VAL A 260 -14.29 13.37 11.15
C VAL A 260 -15.08 13.94 9.98
N THR A 261 -16.18 13.28 9.60
CA THR A 261 -17.08 13.75 8.55
C THR A 261 -17.69 15.10 8.88
N TYR A 262 -18.10 15.33 10.12
CA TYR A 262 -18.63 16.63 10.56
C TYR A 262 -17.60 17.75 10.35
N ASN A 263 -16.36 17.53 10.76
CA ASN A 263 -15.29 18.52 10.59
C ASN A 263 -14.96 18.73 9.09
N PHE A 264 -14.94 17.66 8.32
CA PHE A 264 -14.71 17.72 6.89
C PHE A 264 -15.81 18.46 6.13
N ALA A 265 -17.10 18.19 6.42
CA ALA A 265 -18.23 18.87 5.80
C ALA A 265 -18.23 20.38 6.12
N LYS A 266 -17.93 20.74 7.38
CA LYS A 266 -17.76 22.13 7.78
C LYS A 266 -16.63 22.81 7.02
N TRP A 267 -15.49 22.13 6.87
CA TRP A 267 -14.36 22.60 6.05
C TRP A 267 -14.78 22.81 4.59
N CYS A 268 -15.46 21.85 3.97
CA CYS A 268 -15.90 21.95 2.58
C CYS A 268 -16.83 23.18 2.36
N THR A 269 -17.73 23.47 3.29
CA THR A 269 -18.60 24.64 3.22
C THR A 269 -17.80 25.94 3.27
N LEU A 270 -16.85 26.04 4.20
CA LEU A 270 -15.95 27.18 4.31
C LEU A 270 -15.08 27.34 3.05
N PHE A 271 -14.50 26.25 2.57
CA PHE A 271 -13.63 26.24 1.39
C PHE A 271 -14.37 26.58 0.09
N SER A 272 -15.64 26.15 -0.05
CA SER A 272 -16.47 26.47 -1.22
C SER A 272 -16.86 27.94 -1.29
N ASN A 273 -16.93 28.63 -0.16
CA ASN A 273 -17.24 30.05 -0.07
C ASN A 273 -16.02 30.94 -0.32
N GLN A 274 -14.83 30.35 -0.53
CA GLN A 274 -13.62 31.08 -0.89
C GLN A 274 -13.69 31.58 -2.34
N PRO A 275 -13.20 32.81 -2.61
CA PRO A 275 -13.07 33.29 -3.96
C PRO A 275 -12.12 32.40 -4.78
N SER A 276 -12.46 32.17 -6.04
CA SER A 276 -11.54 31.49 -6.94
C SER A 276 -10.25 32.31 -7.15
N ILE A 277 -9.15 31.63 -7.43
CA ILE A 277 -7.88 32.31 -7.77
C ILE A 277 -8.09 33.25 -8.96
N GLU A 278 -8.93 32.88 -9.92
CA GLU A 278 -9.32 33.69 -11.08
C GLU A 278 -10.08 34.96 -10.68
N ASP A 279 -10.98 34.88 -9.68
CA ASP A 279 -11.70 36.04 -9.16
C ASP A 279 -10.78 37.00 -8.41
N ILE A 280 -9.77 36.46 -7.70
CA ILE A 280 -8.74 37.26 -7.03
C ILE A 280 -7.88 38.00 -8.06
N PHE A 281 -7.40 37.31 -9.11
CA PHE A 281 -6.62 37.91 -10.17
C PHE A 281 -7.43 38.89 -11.03
N ALA A 282 -8.74 38.67 -11.17
CA ALA A 282 -9.65 39.58 -11.86
C ALA A 282 -10.01 40.84 -11.06
N GLY A 283 -9.48 41.00 -9.84
CA GLY A 283 -9.71 42.18 -8.98
C GLY A 283 -11.15 42.28 -8.45
N LYS A 284 -11.91 41.20 -8.51
CA LYS A 284 -13.23 41.16 -7.87
C LYS A 284 -13.05 41.23 -6.37
N LYS A 285 -13.72 42.20 -5.69
CA LYS A 285 -13.68 42.31 -4.24
C LYS A 285 -14.21 41.04 -3.60
N THR A 286 -13.32 40.28 -3.05
CA THR A 286 -13.62 39.08 -2.31
C THR A 286 -13.58 39.44 -0.82
N ALA A 287 -14.73 39.47 -0.17
CA ALA A 287 -14.80 39.54 1.27
C ALA A 287 -14.35 38.16 1.81
N VAL A 288 -13.08 38.05 2.15
CA VAL A 288 -12.59 36.92 2.96
C VAL A 288 -13.19 37.10 4.35
N GLU A 289 -14.11 36.24 4.77
CA GLU A 289 -14.59 36.24 6.14
C GLU A 289 -13.40 36.03 7.07
N LYS A 290 -13.21 36.97 8.00
CA LYS A 290 -12.09 36.96 8.95
C LYS A 290 -12.37 36.03 10.12
N SER A 291 -12.68 34.75 9.87
CA SER A 291 -12.66 33.78 10.97
C SER A 291 -11.21 33.37 11.25
N PRO A 292 -10.82 33.18 12.51
CA PRO A 292 -9.48 32.72 12.88
C PRO A 292 -9.09 31.42 12.17
N GLU A 293 -10.06 30.53 11.96
CA GLU A 293 -9.90 29.24 11.27
C GLU A 293 -9.57 29.41 9.77
N MET A 294 -10.06 30.50 9.15
CA MET A 294 -9.79 30.85 7.76
C MET A 294 -8.43 31.53 7.56
N GLN A 295 -7.95 32.29 8.55
CA GLN A 295 -6.63 32.92 8.48
C GLN A 295 -5.52 31.88 8.59
N GLU A 296 -5.76 30.79 9.29
CA GLU A 296 -4.81 29.67 9.41
C GLU A 296 -4.78 28.79 8.14
N ALA A 297 -5.91 28.65 7.47
CA ALA A 297 -6.02 27.91 6.19
C ALA A 297 -5.44 28.65 4.97
N LEU A 298 -5.17 29.96 5.09
CA LEU A 298 -4.59 30.81 4.03
C LEU A 298 -3.07 31.06 4.22
N ARG A 299 -2.46 30.53 5.28
CA ARG A 299 -1.02 30.54 5.53
C ARG A 299 -0.34 29.30 4.95
#